data_4759d4548bdcdb62d9c2b8575e3cc741
#
_entry.id   4759d4548bdcdb62d9c2b8575e3cc741
#
_cell.length_a   1.000
_cell.length_b   1.000
_cell.length_c   1.000
_cell.angle_alpha   90.00
_cell.angle_beta   90.00
_cell.angle_gamma   90.00
#
_symmetry.space_group_name_H-M   'P 1'
#
loop_
_entity.id
_entity.type
_entity.pdbx_description
1 polymer ?
#
loop_
_entity_poly.entity_id
_entity_poly.type
_entity_poly.pdbx_seq_one_letter_code
_entity_poly.pdbx_strand_id
1 'polypeptide(L)'
;MKKLPLFILLLFCFQQGFSQQHNKPKLQAMYDSIKAEGIREPEYVMGQCIQETGWLTCKQCCLRYNNLFGFYVDGYKCKKFDSDKECIEYYKKWQDKRYDKWKKKYPKENYYHFLKYSKYATGDKYTTELKPKVEWVKKHLKL
;
A
#
# COMPACT_ATOMS: atom_id res chain seq x y z
N MET A 1 27.81 43.39 -45.51
CA MET A 1 26.69 42.97 -44.64
C MET A 1 26.95 41.53 -44.22
N LYS A 2 27.42 41.32 -42.98
CA LYS A 2 27.77 40.00 -42.46
C LYS A 2 26.54 39.39 -41.80
N LYS A 3 26.08 38.26 -42.32
CA LYS A 3 24.95 37.49 -41.72
C LYS A 3 25.46 36.73 -40.51
N LEU A 4 24.88 37.01 -39.36
CA LEU A 4 25.14 36.32 -38.09
C LEU A 4 24.36 35.00 -38.09
N PRO A 5 24.97 33.83 -37.79
CA PRO A 5 24.22 32.59 -37.69
C PRO A 5 23.47 32.53 -36.35
N LEU A 6 22.18 32.25 -36.45
CA LEU A 6 21.28 32.04 -35.36
C LEU A 6 21.65 30.72 -34.68
N PHE A 7 22.30 30.80 -33.52
CA PHE A 7 22.58 29.63 -32.67
C PHE A 7 21.26 29.26 -31.94
N ILE A 8 20.59 28.24 -32.47
CA ILE A 8 19.45 27.63 -31.80
C ILE A 8 20.00 26.81 -30.64
N LEU A 9 19.94 27.38 -29.42
CA LEU A 9 20.22 26.72 -28.17
C LEU A 9 19.07 25.76 -27.87
N LEU A 10 19.20 24.49 -28.27
CA LEU A 10 18.32 23.41 -27.86
C LEU A 10 18.51 23.17 -26.36
N LEU A 11 17.66 23.82 -25.54
CA LEU A 11 17.49 23.50 -24.16
C LEU A 11 16.87 22.09 -24.08
N PHE A 12 17.72 21.07 -23.97
CA PHE A 12 17.32 19.77 -23.50
C PHE A 12 16.91 19.93 -22.04
N CYS A 13 15.61 20.17 -21.80
CA CYS A 13 14.99 19.94 -20.50
C CYS A 13 15.10 18.45 -20.19
N PHE A 14 16.19 18.07 -19.52
CA PHE A 14 16.24 16.83 -18.77
C PHE A 14 15.12 16.91 -17.73
N GLN A 15 13.94 16.40 -18.07
CA GLN A 15 12.97 15.99 -17.08
C GLN A 15 13.60 14.80 -16.34
N GLN A 16 14.42 15.11 -15.34
CA GLN A 16 14.73 14.14 -14.30
C GLN A 16 13.41 13.84 -13.62
N GLY A 17 12.76 12.77 -14.07
CA GLY A 17 11.71 12.14 -13.31
C GLY A 17 12.31 11.81 -11.95
N PHE A 18 11.96 12.58 -10.93
CA PHE A 18 12.20 12.24 -9.54
C PHE A 18 11.39 10.96 -9.29
N SER A 19 11.99 9.81 -9.64
CA SER A 19 11.55 8.52 -9.12
C SER A 19 11.75 8.62 -7.61
N GLN A 20 10.66 8.84 -6.91
CA GLN A 20 10.67 8.86 -5.45
C GLN A 20 11.23 7.52 -5.00
N GLN A 21 12.51 7.49 -4.61
CA GLN A 21 13.23 6.29 -4.23
C GLN A 21 12.70 5.84 -2.87
N HIS A 22 11.70 4.97 -2.89
CA HIS A 22 11.14 4.38 -1.67
C HIS A 22 12.20 3.55 -0.95
N ASN A 23 12.17 3.54 0.37
CA ASN A 23 13.08 2.73 1.19
C ASN A 23 12.74 1.23 1.03
N LYS A 24 13.23 0.63 -0.04
CA LYS A 24 12.96 -0.75 -0.42
C LYS A 24 13.33 -1.77 0.69
N PRO A 25 14.48 -1.67 1.38
CA PRO A 25 14.79 -2.56 2.50
C PRO A 25 13.74 -2.52 3.61
N LYS A 26 13.27 -1.34 4.01
CA LYS A 26 12.23 -1.18 5.03
C LYS A 26 10.90 -1.79 4.58
N LEU A 27 10.52 -1.58 3.32
CA LEU A 27 9.31 -2.14 2.74
C LEU A 27 9.40 -3.66 2.64
N GLN A 28 10.57 -4.22 2.28
CA GLN A 28 10.79 -5.67 2.26
C GLN A 28 10.65 -6.28 3.66
N ALA A 29 11.28 -5.69 4.67
CA ALA A 29 11.16 -6.17 6.05
C ALA A 29 9.70 -6.17 6.55
N MET A 30 8.93 -5.15 6.20
CA MET A 30 7.50 -5.09 6.51
C MET A 30 6.71 -6.18 5.79
N TYR A 31 6.97 -6.38 4.51
CA TYR A 31 6.35 -7.44 3.71
C TYR A 31 6.66 -8.83 4.27
N ASP A 32 7.92 -9.07 4.65
CA ASP A 32 8.34 -10.34 5.27
C ASP A 32 7.61 -10.57 6.61
N SER A 33 7.39 -9.53 7.40
CA SER A 33 6.61 -9.61 8.64
C SER A 33 5.15 -9.97 8.39
N ILE A 34 4.53 -9.39 7.37
CA ILE A 34 3.15 -9.70 6.93
C ILE A 34 3.05 -11.18 6.50
N LYS A 35 4.03 -11.67 5.72
CA LYS A 35 4.10 -13.08 5.28
C LYS A 35 4.30 -14.03 6.47
N ALA A 36 5.21 -13.70 7.37
CA ALA A 36 5.52 -14.53 8.54
C ALA A 36 4.32 -14.74 9.46
N GLU A 37 3.41 -13.76 9.54
CA GLU A 37 2.15 -13.89 10.29
C GLU A 37 1.13 -14.82 9.61
N GLY A 38 1.40 -15.27 8.39
CA GLY A 38 0.47 -16.12 7.62
C GLY A 38 -0.75 -15.37 7.09
N ILE A 39 -0.62 -14.08 6.84
CA ILE A 39 -1.65 -13.28 6.19
C ILE A 39 -1.83 -13.77 4.74
N ARG A 40 -3.07 -13.95 4.33
CA ARG A 40 -3.41 -14.35 2.96
C ARG A 40 -3.35 -13.17 2.01
N GLU A 41 -2.93 -13.43 0.77
CA GLU A 41 -2.76 -12.40 -0.27
C GLU A 41 -1.84 -11.26 0.20
N PRO A 42 -0.62 -11.56 0.69
CA PRO A 42 0.24 -10.60 1.36
C PRO A 42 0.66 -9.42 0.46
N GLU A 43 0.67 -9.58 -0.87
CA GLU A 43 0.96 -8.51 -1.82
C GLU A 43 -0.10 -7.40 -1.75
N TYR A 44 -1.36 -7.79 -1.64
CA TYR A 44 -2.47 -6.83 -1.50
C TYR A 44 -2.43 -6.14 -0.14
N VAL A 45 -2.13 -6.89 0.91
CA VAL A 45 -2.05 -6.35 2.27
C VAL A 45 -0.86 -5.41 2.42
N MET A 46 0.28 -5.72 1.80
CA MET A 46 1.41 -4.79 1.73
C MET A 46 1.06 -3.54 0.92
N GLY A 47 0.31 -3.69 -0.18
CA GLY A 47 -0.22 -2.56 -0.94
C GLY A 47 -1.10 -1.64 -0.08
N GLN A 48 -1.97 -2.21 0.76
CA GLN A 48 -2.78 -1.45 1.73
C GLN A 48 -1.88 -0.73 2.74
N CYS A 49 -0.89 -1.41 3.30
CA CYS A 49 0.09 -0.79 4.20
C CYS A 49 0.76 0.43 3.55
N ILE A 50 1.23 0.30 2.32
CA ILE A 50 1.81 1.41 1.55
C ILE A 50 0.80 2.56 1.38
N GLN A 51 -0.45 2.26 1.06
CA GLN A 51 -1.50 3.25 0.86
C GLN A 51 -1.82 4.03 2.14
N GLU A 52 -2.04 3.32 3.24
CA GLU A 52 -2.44 3.90 4.53
C GLU A 52 -1.30 4.68 5.22
N THR A 53 -0.06 4.31 4.94
CA THR A 53 1.12 4.86 5.64
C THR A 53 1.98 5.78 4.78
N GLY A 54 1.57 6.04 3.53
CA GLY A 54 2.41 6.81 2.59
C GLY A 54 3.82 6.22 2.48
N TRP A 55 3.94 4.94 2.12
CA TRP A 55 5.22 4.24 1.97
C TRP A 55 6.01 4.10 3.27
N LEU A 56 5.35 3.97 4.42
CA LEU A 56 5.93 3.94 5.77
C LEU A 56 6.67 5.25 6.15
N THR A 57 6.26 6.39 5.59
CA THR A 57 6.91 7.69 5.83
C THR A 57 5.98 8.75 6.42
N CYS A 58 4.68 8.52 6.42
CA CYS A 58 3.70 9.49 6.87
C CYS A 58 3.84 9.77 8.39
N LYS A 59 4.04 11.05 8.74
CA LYS A 59 4.20 11.48 10.14
C LYS A 59 2.89 11.84 10.83
N GLN A 60 1.84 12.16 10.07
CA GLN A 60 0.59 12.71 10.61
C GLN A 60 -0.60 11.73 10.47
N CYS A 61 -0.44 10.61 9.77
CA CYS A 61 -1.47 9.58 9.63
C CYS A 61 -1.47 8.59 10.82
N CYS A 62 -2.28 7.54 10.71
CA CYS A 62 -2.39 6.52 11.74
C CYS A 62 -1.09 5.76 12.03
N LEU A 63 -0.08 5.83 11.15
CA LEU A 63 1.24 5.21 11.33
C LEU A 63 1.91 5.63 12.66
N ARG A 64 1.71 6.87 13.13
CA ARG A 64 2.20 7.36 14.45
C ARG A 64 1.69 6.55 15.65
N TYR A 65 0.71 5.70 15.43
CA TYR A 65 0.13 4.80 16.43
C TYR A 65 0.38 3.32 16.09
N ASN A 66 1.43 3.01 15.32
CA ASN A 66 1.73 1.69 14.77
C ASN A 66 0.56 1.08 13.98
N ASN A 67 -0.33 1.92 13.43
CA ASN A 67 -1.49 1.49 12.70
C ASN A 67 -1.18 1.47 11.20
N LEU A 68 -0.76 0.31 10.72
CA LEU A 68 -0.27 0.09 9.36
C LEU A 68 -1.40 0.02 8.32
N PHE A 69 -2.63 -0.22 8.74
CA PHE A 69 -3.74 -0.57 7.85
C PHE A 69 -4.94 0.36 7.98
N GLY A 70 -4.79 1.50 8.65
CA GLY A 70 -5.86 2.48 8.74
C GLY A 70 -7.10 2.00 9.52
N PHE A 71 -6.93 1.19 10.56
CA PHE A 71 -8.04 0.83 11.43
C PHE A 71 -8.51 2.00 12.29
N TYR A 72 -9.82 2.13 12.42
CA TYR A 72 -10.43 3.18 13.23
C TYR A 72 -11.26 2.59 14.37
N VAL A 73 -11.35 3.34 15.46
CA VAL A 73 -12.35 3.16 16.51
C VAL A 73 -13.37 4.29 16.40
N ASP A 74 -14.63 3.98 16.68
CA ASP A 74 -15.75 4.94 16.59
C ASP A 74 -15.87 5.66 15.22
N GLY A 75 -15.32 5.04 14.15
CA GLY A 75 -15.42 5.53 12.77
C GLY A 75 -14.50 6.69 12.39
N TYR A 76 -13.78 7.30 13.33
CA TYR A 76 -12.95 8.48 13.05
C TYR A 76 -11.61 8.58 13.79
N LYS A 77 -11.39 7.83 14.85
CA LYS A 77 -10.12 7.81 15.59
C LYS A 77 -9.24 6.66 15.14
N CYS A 78 -7.98 6.92 14.82
CA CYS A 78 -7.02 5.85 14.56
C CYS A 78 -6.93 4.91 15.78
N LYS A 79 -7.11 3.61 15.54
CA LYS A 79 -6.82 2.58 16.53
C LYS A 79 -5.31 2.61 16.85
N LYS A 80 -4.95 2.56 18.12
CA LYS A 80 -3.55 2.52 18.58
C LYS A 80 -3.13 1.07 18.80
N PHE A 81 -1.90 0.78 18.47
CA PHE A 81 -1.23 -0.49 18.71
C PHE A 81 0.10 -0.25 19.43
N ASP A 82 0.54 -1.19 20.24
CA ASP A 82 1.81 -1.10 20.97
C ASP A 82 3.01 -1.33 20.03
N SER A 83 2.79 -2.03 18.91
CA SER A 83 3.80 -2.33 17.90
C SER A 83 3.19 -2.60 16.52
N ASP A 84 4.04 -2.54 15.49
CA ASP A 84 3.70 -2.99 14.13
C ASP A 84 3.24 -4.46 14.14
N LYS A 85 3.89 -5.31 14.94
CA LYS A 85 3.54 -6.73 15.09
C LYS A 85 2.10 -6.89 15.59
N GLU A 86 1.72 -6.18 16.63
CA GLU A 86 0.34 -6.23 17.15
C GLU A 86 -0.69 -5.80 16.08
N CYS A 87 -0.36 -4.77 15.30
CA CYS A 87 -1.21 -4.35 14.20
C CYS A 87 -1.36 -5.44 13.13
N ILE A 88 -0.28 -6.13 12.77
CA ILE A 88 -0.29 -7.22 11.80
C ILE A 88 -1.11 -8.40 12.33
N GLU A 89 -0.92 -8.80 13.60
CA GLU A 89 -1.72 -9.82 14.26
C GLU A 89 -3.21 -9.46 14.31
N TYR A 90 -3.52 -8.20 14.55
CA TYR A 90 -4.90 -7.71 14.52
C TYR A 90 -5.51 -7.82 13.13
N TYR A 91 -4.76 -7.45 12.08
CA TYR A 91 -5.19 -7.62 10.69
C TYR A 91 -5.44 -9.10 10.38
N LYS A 92 -4.54 -9.99 10.77
CA LYS A 92 -4.68 -11.44 10.59
C LYS A 92 -5.99 -11.96 11.20
N LYS A 93 -6.28 -11.60 12.45
CA LYS A 93 -7.53 -11.97 13.13
C LYS A 93 -8.76 -11.42 12.42
N TRP A 94 -8.69 -10.17 11.92
CA TRP A 94 -9.75 -9.55 11.12
C TRP A 94 -9.98 -10.29 9.80
N GLN A 95 -8.91 -10.68 9.11
CA GLN A 95 -8.95 -11.41 7.84
C GLN A 95 -9.51 -12.82 8.03
N ASP A 96 -9.03 -13.58 9.01
CA ASP A 96 -9.43 -14.97 9.26
C ASP A 96 -10.94 -15.12 9.53
N LYS A 97 -11.52 -14.18 10.24
CA LYS A 97 -12.96 -14.18 10.51
C LYS A 97 -13.83 -14.05 9.24
N ARG A 98 -13.25 -13.63 8.11
CA ARG A 98 -14.01 -13.23 6.92
C ARG A 98 -13.57 -13.93 5.64
N TYR A 99 -12.28 -14.22 5.50
CA TYR A 99 -11.69 -14.64 4.24
C TYR A 99 -12.23 -15.99 3.75
N ASP A 100 -12.28 -17.01 4.59
CA ASP A 100 -12.71 -18.35 4.18
C ASP A 100 -14.17 -18.37 3.74
N LYS A 101 -15.04 -17.70 4.48
CA LYS A 101 -16.45 -17.55 4.10
C LYS A 101 -16.60 -16.84 2.76
N TRP A 102 -15.86 -15.76 2.56
CA TRP A 102 -15.85 -15.02 1.32
C TRP A 102 -15.32 -15.89 0.18
N LYS A 103 -14.17 -16.53 0.34
CA LYS A 103 -13.52 -17.34 -0.71
C LYS A 103 -14.38 -18.52 -1.14
N LYS A 104 -15.07 -19.16 -0.21
CA LYS A 104 -16.06 -20.21 -0.49
C LYS A 104 -17.22 -19.69 -1.35
N LYS A 105 -17.70 -18.47 -1.06
CA LYS A 105 -18.83 -17.87 -1.79
C LYS A 105 -18.40 -17.31 -3.16
N TYR A 106 -17.19 -16.80 -3.26
CA TYR A 106 -16.66 -16.11 -4.43
C TYR A 106 -15.28 -16.65 -4.84
N PRO A 107 -15.18 -17.93 -5.26
CA PRO A 107 -13.90 -18.61 -5.49
C PRO A 107 -13.07 -17.99 -6.62
N LYS A 108 -13.71 -17.32 -7.59
CA LYS A 108 -13.05 -16.71 -8.75
C LYS A 108 -12.70 -15.22 -8.56
N GLU A 109 -13.21 -14.61 -7.50
CA GLU A 109 -12.98 -13.19 -7.24
C GLU A 109 -11.60 -12.93 -6.65
N ASN A 110 -11.06 -11.74 -6.94
CA ASN A 110 -9.77 -11.28 -6.42
C ASN A 110 -9.91 -10.56 -5.07
N TYR A 111 -8.78 -10.23 -4.46
CA TYR A 111 -8.75 -9.61 -3.14
C TYR A 111 -9.39 -8.21 -3.08
N TYR A 112 -9.44 -7.46 -4.18
CA TYR A 112 -10.16 -6.17 -4.22
C TYR A 112 -11.65 -6.37 -3.95
N HIS A 113 -12.24 -7.46 -4.49
CA HIS A 113 -13.62 -7.84 -4.17
C HIS A 113 -13.77 -8.21 -2.69
N PHE A 114 -12.79 -8.90 -2.10
CA PHE A 114 -12.80 -9.20 -0.65
C PHE A 114 -12.83 -7.93 0.19
N LEU A 115 -12.04 -6.91 -0.13
CA LEU A 115 -12.02 -5.64 0.59
C LEU A 115 -13.38 -4.92 0.55
N LYS A 116 -14.06 -4.94 -0.58
CA LYS A 116 -15.44 -4.42 -0.70
C LYS A 116 -16.44 -5.26 0.09
N TYR A 117 -16.40 -6.58 -0.07
CA TYR A 117 -17.27 -7.51 0.63
C TYR A 117 -17.16 -7.39 2.14
N SER A 118 -15.96 -7.29 2.65
CA SER A 118 -15.67 -7.17 4.09
C SER A 118 -15.94 -5.76 4.65
N LYS A 119 -16.36 -4.82 3.81
CA LYS A 119 -16.54 -3.40 4.15
C LYS A 119 -15.29 -2.72 4.71
N TYR A 120 -14.11 -3.24 4.35
CA TYR A 120 -12.85 -2.57 4.67
C TYR A 120 -12.76 -1.23 3.95
N ALA A 121 -13.11 -1.24 2.67
CA ALA A 121 -13.17 -0.06 1.84
C ALA A 121 -14.37 -0.16 0.88
N THR A 122 -15.35 0.70 1.04
CA THR A 122 -16.62 0.63 0.28
C THR A 122 -16.57 1.39 -1.03
N GLY A 123 -15.64 2.34 -1.19
CA GLY A 123 -15.53 3.18 -2.38
C GLY A 123 -14.62 2.61 -3.47
N ASP A 124 -15.02 2.78 -4.74
CA ASP A 124 -14.20 2.37 -5.90
C ASP A 124 -12.86 3.13 -5.97
N LYS A 125 -12.81 4.35 -5.46
CA LYS A 125 -11.60 5.16 -5.37
C LYS A 125 -10.49 4.42 -4.60
N TYR A 126 -10.82 3.80 -3.47
CA TYR A 126 -9.83 3.07 -2.67
C TYR A 126 -9.13 1.98 -3.47
N THR A 127 -9.90 1.11 -4.14
CA THR A 127 -9.33 0.02 -4.94
C THR A 127 -8.57 0.51 -6.16
N THR A 128 -9.01 1.62 -6.78
CA THR A 128 -8.30 2.24 -7.90
C THR A 128 -6.93 2.76 -7.47
N GLU A 129 -6.84 3.40 -6.31
CA GLU A 129 -5.58 3.90 -5.75
C GLU A 129 -4.68 2.77 -5.22
N LEU A 130 -5.26 1.65 -4.79
CA LEU A 130 -4.53 0.48 -4.28
C LEU A 130 -3.82 -0.31 -5.38
N LYS A 131 -4.45 -0.46 -6.55
CA LYS A 131 -3.91 -1.27 -7.67
C LYS A 131 -2.46 -0.98 -8.01
N PRO A 132 -2.03 0.27 -8.29
CA PRO A 132 -0.63 0.54 -8.64
C PRO A 132 0.35 0.21 -7.51
N LYS A 133 -0.07 0.25 -6.25
CA LYS A 133 0.77 -0.11 -5.10
C LYS A 133 0.97 -1.62 -5.00
N VAL A 134 -0.08 -2.39 -5.25
CA VAL A 134 -0.01 -3.86 -5.33
C VAL A 134 0.91 -4.29 -6.48
N GLU A 135 0.77 -3.68 -7.65
CA GLU A 135 1.65 -3.99 -8.79
C GLU A 135 3.10 -3.61 -8.51
N TRP A 136 3.33 -2.49 -7.81
CA TRP A 136 4.67 -2.12 -7.37
C TRP A 136 5.27 -3.17 -6.41
N VAL A 137 4.49 -3.66 -5.43
CA VAL A 137 4.90 -4.73 -4.50
C VAL A 137 5.33 -5.98 -5.27
N LYS A 138 4.47 -6.48 -6.15
CA LYS A 138 4.74 -7.67 -6.98
C LYS A 138 6.00 -7.53 -7.84
N LYS A 139 6.28 -6.33 -8.33
CA LYS A 139 7.42 -6.06 -9.20
C LYS A 139 8.74 -5.89 -8.44
N HIS A 140 8.72 -5.34 -7.23
CA HIS A 140 9.92 -4.83 -6.57
C HIS A 140 10.30 -5.56 -5.28
N LEU A 141 9.37 -6.24 -4.62
CA LEU A 141 9.66 -7.02 -3.43
C LEU A 141 9.87 -8.51 -3.78
N LYS A 142 10.62 -9.20 -2.92
CA LYS A 142 10.81 -10.65 -3.03
C LYS A 142 9.56 -11.35 -2.50
N LEU A 143 8.82 -12.00 -3.40
CA LEU A 143 7.59 -12.72 -3.08
C LEU A 143 7.87 -14.02 -2.32
#